data_356eb841c8933ad302532508b9684d38
#
_entry.id   356eb841c8933ad302532508b9684d38
#
_cell.length_a   1.000
_cell.length_b   1.000
_cell.length_c   1.000
_cell.angle_alpha   90.00
_cell.angle_beta   90.00
_cell.angle_gamma   90.00
#
_symmetry.space_group_name_H-M   'P 1'
#
loop_
_entity.id
_entity.type
_entity.pdbx_description
1 polymer ?
#
loop_
_entity_poly.entity_id
_entity_poly.type
_entity_poly.pdbx_seq_one_letter_code
_entity_poly.pdbx_strand_id
1 'polypeptide(L)'
;DYLKTYHSTSLFYIDIPVLCQYYFEDIIGLEIGPTFNFCLGGKDKEKIGNSEWSVRKFEKGTYNPFEFGLTCGVFTRDLGQSSFNNIFIEFRYFVGITNFIRNYDRNTNTGVFLNIGYIIEHPLKKK
;
A
#
# COMPACT_ATOMS: atom_id res chain seq x y z
N ASP A 1 32.52 1.13 23.13
CA ASP A 1 31.93 1.43 21.80
C ASP A 1 30.83 0.43 21.52
N TYR A 2 29.59 0.88 21.69
CA TYR A 2 28.43 0.05 21.35
C TYR A 2 28.31 -0.04 19.83
N LEU A 3 28.53 -1.21 19.27
CA LEU A 3 28.31 -1.49 17.87
C LEU A 3 26.82 -1.29 17.55
N LYS A 4 26.51 -0.26 16.78
CA LYS A 4 25.14 -0.02 16.29
C LYS A 4 24.78 -1.08 15.27
N THR A 5 23.73 -1.84 15.54
CA THR A 5 23.16 -2.78 14.59
C THR A 5 22.02 -2.11 13.83
N TYR A 6 22.08 -2.13 12.52
CA TYR A 6 21.06 -1.62 11.63
C TYR A 6 20.33 -2.77 10.96
N HIS A 7 19.01 -2.81 11.09
CA HIS A 7 18.15 -3.77 10.40
C HIS A 7 17.33 -3.06 9.35
N SER A 8 17.24 -3.63 8.18
CA SER A 8 16.36 -3.18 7.10
C SER A 8 15.62 -4.36 6.52
N THR A 9 14.30 -4.32 6.59
CA THR A 9 13.41 -5.34 6.07
C THR A 9 12.65 -4.80 4.88
N SER A 10 12.71 -5.49 3.74
CA SER A 10 11.98 -5.16 2.53
C SER A 10 11.02 -6.29 2.18
N LEU A 11 9.73 -5.98 2.08
CA LEU A 11 8.66 -6.91 1.71
C LEU A 11 8.04 -6.48 0.39
N PHE A 12 7.73 -7.44 -0.46
CA PHE A 12 7.05 -7.22 -1.74
C PHE A 12 5.63 -7.76 -1.66
N TYR A 13 4.67 -6.91 -1.94
CA TYR A 13 3.26 -7.23 -1.89
C TYR A 13 2.56 -6.96 -3.22
N ILE A 14 1.51 -7.73 -3.47
CA ILE A 14 0.44 -7.36 -4.40
C ILE A 14 -0.76 -6.97 -3.57
N ASP A 15 -1.24 -5.75 -3.75
CA ASP A 15 -2.37 -5.20 -3.04
C ASP A 15 -3.59 -5.16 -3.97
N ILE A 16 -4.69 -5.71 -3.52
CA ILE A 16 -5.96 -5.71 -4.24
C ILE A 16 -7.01 -4.99 -3.38
N PRO A 17 -7.18 -3.67 -3.55
CA PRO A 17 -8.23 -2.94 -2.87
C PRO A 17 -9.57 -3.07 -3.59
N VAL A 18 -10.63 -3.31 -2.82
CA VAL A 18 -12.01 -3.26 -3.31
C VAL A 18 -12.72 -2.12 -2.59
N LEU A 19 -12.80 -0.97 -3.25
CA LEU A 19 -13.20 0.28 -2.62
C LEU A 19 -14.56 0.74 -3.15
N CYS A 20 -15.42 1.15 -2.23
CA CYS A 20 -16.60 1.94 -2.53
C CYS A 20 -16.23 3.41 -2.52
N GLN A 21 -16.58 4.12 -3.58
CA GLN A 21 -16.29 5.54 -3.74
C GLN A 21 -17.57 6.35 -3.63
N TYR A 22 -17.52 7.43 -2.87
CA TYR A 22 -18.60 8.39 -2.72
C TYR A 22 -18.11 9.78 -3.08
N TYR A 23 -18.78 10.42 -4.02
CA TYR A 23 -18.47 11.79 -4.44
C TYR A 23 -19.32 12.79 -3.63
N PHE A 24 -18.68 13.74 -2.96
CA PHE A 24 -19.38 14.84 -2.29
C PHE A 24 -19.73 15.97 -3.22
N GLU A 25 -18.77 16.27 -4.09
CA GLU A 25 -18.84 17.28 -5.13
C GLU A 25 -18.19 16.71 -6.37
N ASP A 26 -18.26 17.44 -7.48
CA ASP A 26 -17.70 16.99 -8.77
C ASP A 26 -16.18 16.76 -8.75
N ILE A 27 -15.50 17.19 -7.69
CA ILE A 27 -14.04 17.21 -7.60
C ILE A 27 -13.49 16.31 -6.48
N ILE A 28 -14.23 16.18 -5.36
CA ILE A 28 -13.76 15.50 -4.15
C ILE A 28 -14.61 14.29 -3.84
N GLY A 29 -13.98 13.18 -3.51
CA GLY A 29 -14.66 11.98 -3.07
C GLY A 29 -13.96 11.30 -1.91
N LEU A 30 -14.70 10.43 -1.25
CA LEU A 30 -14.20 9.49 -0.24
C LEU A 30 -14.26 8.07 -0.78
N GLU A 31 -13.34 7.27 -0.30
CA GLU A 31 -13.32 5.85 -0.59
C GLU A 31 -13.07 5.04 0.68
N ILE A 32 -13.70 3.89 0.75
CA ILE A 32 -13.53 2.95 1.84
C ILE A 32 -13.78 1.52 1.35
N GLY A 33 -13.03 0.58 1.84
CA GLY A 33 -13.26 -0.83 1.54
C GLY A 33 -12.15 -1.76 2.01
N PRO A 34 -12.38 -3.05 1.85
CA PRO A 34 -11.38 -4.06 2.18
C PRO A 34 -10.22 -4.05 1.19
N THR A 35 -9.04 -4.36 1.70
CA THR A 35 -7.83 -4.55 0.91
C THR A 35 -7.22 -5.91 1.23
N PHE A 36 -6.90 -6.65 0.19
CA PHE A 36 -6.26 -7.95 0.26
C PHE A 36 -4.82 -7.81 -0.21
N ASN A 37 -3.87 -8.13 0.66
CA ASN A 37 -2.46 -8.03 0.36
C ASN A 37 -1.85 -9.43 0.32
N PHE A 38 -1.09 -9.71 -0.74
CA PHE A 38 -0.38 -10.96 -0.91
C PHE A 38 1.12 -10.69 -0.87
N CYS A 39 1.81 -11.30 0.10
CA CYS A 39 3.25 -11.20 0.20
C CYS A 39 3.92 -12.14 -0.79
N LEU A 40 4.67 -11.59 -1.73
CA LEU A 40 5.43 -12.34 -2.73
C LEU A 40 6.80 -12.78 -2.23
N GLY A 41 7.31 -12.16 -1.19
CA GLY A 41 8.61 -12.42 -0.63
C GLY A 41 9.24 -11.19 -0.01
N GLY A 42 10.47 -11.31 0.42
CA GLY A 42 11.19 -10.20 1.02
C GLY A 42 12.65 -10.51 1.26
N LYS A 43 13.36 -9.48 1.73
CA LYS A 43 14.78 -9.54 2.07
C LYS A 43 15.01 -8.83 3.39
N ASP A 44 15.77 -9.46 4.27
CA ASP A 44 16.34 -8.82 5.46
C ASP A 44 17.77 -8.40 5.19
N LYS A 45 18.10 -7.18 5.58
CA LYS A 45 19.46 -6.68 5.57
C LYS A 45 19.87 -6.32 6.99
N GLU A 46 21.02 -6.81 7.40
CA GLU A 46 21.61 -6.50 8.68
C GLU A 46 23.01 -5.93 8.49
N LYS A 47 23.30 -4.85 9.21
CA LYS A 47 24.63 -4.25 9.25
C LYS A 47 25.04 -4.06 10.71
N ILE A 48 26.21 -4.59 11.05
CA ILE A 48 26.82 -4.43 12.37
C ILE A 48 28.02 -3.49 12.26
N GLY A 49 27.91 -2.32 12.90
CA GLY A 49 28.97 -1.32 12.88
C GLY A 49 29.31 -0.81 11.47
N ASN A 50 30.60 -0.86 11.10
CA ASN A 50 31.09 -0.46 9.78
C ASN A 50 31.25 -1.63 8.79
N SER A 51 30.69 -2.81 9.11
CA SER A 51 30.76 -3.97 8.24
C SER A 51 29.81 -3.85 7.06
N GLU A 52 29.98 -4.71 6.06
CA GLU A 52 29.10 -4.78 4.91
C GLU A 52 27.70 -5.29 5.29
N TRP A 53 26.69 -4.91 4.50
CA TRP A 53 25.33 -5.39 4.68
C TRP A 53 25.21 -6.88 4.39
N SER A 54 24.71 -7.66 5.35
CA SER A 54 24.32 -9.05 5.17
C SER A 54 22.90 -9.11 4.64
N VAL A 55 22.68 -9.78 3.52
CA VAL A 55 21.34 -9.98 2.92
C VAL A 55 20.88 -11.39 3.19
N ARG A 56 19.73 -11.55 3.85
CA ARG A 56 19.06 -12.83 4.03
C ARG A 56 17.72 -12.84 3.35
N LYS A 57 17.42 -13.93 2.63
CA LYS A 57 16.05 -14.18 2.14
C LYS A 57 15.21 -14.66 3.31
N PHE A 58 13.93 -14.23 3.35
CA PHE A 58 13.01 -14.73 4.36
C PHE A 58 12.83 -16.24 4.26
N GLU A 59 12.85 -16.91 5.39
CA GLU A 59 12.41 -18.28 5.50
C GLU A 59 10.89 -18.35 5.29
N LYS A 60 10.46 -19.37 4.53
CA LYS A 60 9.04 -19.64 4.35
C LYS A 60 8.39 -19.92 5.70
N GLY A 61 7.40 -19.15 6.08
CA GLY A 61 6.62 -19.33 7.29
C GLY A 61 6.83 -18.28 8.38
N THR A 62 7.79 -17.34 8.22
CA THR A 62 7.99 -16.23 9.16
C THR A 62 6.92 -15.14 9.00
N TYR A 63 6.49 -14.87 7.76
CA TYR A 63 5.48 -13.89 7.44
C TYR A 63 4.22 -14.55 6.87
N ASN A 64 3.07 -13.99 7.19
CA ASN A 64 1.84 -14.43 6.55
C ASN A 64 1.87 -14.04 5.07
N PRO A 65 1.61 -15.00 4.15
CA PRO A 65 1.55 -14.71 2.73
C PRO A 65 0.32 -13.87 2.36
N PHE A 66 -0.65 -13.80 3.25
CA PHE A 66 -1.91 -13.10 3.05
C PHE A 66 -2.19 -12.17 4.22
N GLU A 67 -2.50 -10.92 3.89
CA GLU A 67 -2.99 -9.92 4.84
C GLU A 67 -4.33 -9.39 4.37
N PHE A 68 -5.19 -9.12 5.33
CA PHE A 68 -6.47 -8.48 5.13
C PHE A 68 -6.54 -7.22 5.98
N GLY A 69 -7.03 -6.15 5.39
CA GLY A 69 -7.19 -4.88 6.08
C GLY A 69 -8.30 -4.02 5.51
N LEU A 70 -8.45 -2.87 6.10
CA LEU A 70 -9.38 -1.83 5.68
C LEU A 70 -8.59 -0.65 5.12
N THR A 71 -9.01 -0.17 3.98
CA THR A 71 -8.49 1.07 3.38
C THR A 71 -9.57 2.12 3.38
N CYS A 72 -9.20 3.32 3.77
CA CYS A 72 -10.01 4.52 3.59
C CYS A 72 -9.16 5.62 2.98
N GLY A 73 -9.78 6.48 2.20
CA GLY A 73 -9.05 7.53 1.50
C GLY A 73 -9.92 8.68 1.05
N VAL A 74 -9.21 9.71 0.63
CA VAL A 74 -9.79 10.90 -0.01
C VAL A 74 -9.13 11.02 -1.38
N PHE A 75 -9.91 11.27 -2.39
CA PHE A 75 -9.39 11.49 -3.73
C PHE A 75 -9.97 12.75 -4.35
N THR A 76 -9.19 13.35 -5.23
CA THR A 76 -9.63 14.45 -6.08
C THR A 76 -9.61 13.99 -7.53
N ARG A 77 -10.67 14.24 -8.22
CA ARG A 77 -10.79 13.99 -9.65
C ARG A 77 -11.44 15.21 -10.28
N ASP A 78 -10.69 15.96 -11.05
CA ASP A 78 -11.26 17.07 -11.80
C ASP A 78 -12.00 16.51 -13.03
N LEU A 79 -13.31 16.59 -13.01
CA LEU A 79 -14.20 16.25 -14.11
C LEU A 79 -14.47 17.47 -15.02
N GLY A 80 -13.80 18.59 -14.76
CA GLY A 80 -13.98 19.85 -15.48
C GLY A 80 -13.40 19.86 -16.90
N GLN A 81 -13.50 20.99 -17.55
CA GLN A 81 -13.16 21.17 -18.98
C GLN A 81 -11.71 21.60 -19.25
N SER A 82 -10.82 21.46 -18.27
CA SER A 82 -9.42 21.88 -18.45
C SER A 82 -8.54 20.73 -18.97
N SER A 83 -7.38 21.06 -19.52
CA SER A 83 -6.43 20.08 -20.07
C SER A 83 -5.85 19.10 -19.03
N PHE A 84 -6.14 19.29 -17.75
CA PHE A 84 -5.70 18.45 -16.64
C PHE A 84 -6.79 17.53 -16.09
N ASN A 85 -7.92 17.40 -16.78
CA ASN A 85 -9.13 16.71 -16.31
C ASN A 85 -8.92 15.23 -16.01
N ASN A 86 -7.84 14.65 -16.52
CA ASN A 86 -7.58 13.23 -16.40
C ASN A 86 -6.60 12.89 -15.27
N ILE A 87 -6.15 13.89 -14.50
CA ILE A 87 -5.26 13.67 -13.38
C ILE A 87 -6.09 13.48 -12.11
N PHE A 88 -5.79 12.44 -11.35
CA PHE A 88 -6.33 12.25 -10.02
C PHE A 88 -5.20 12.23 -8.99
N ILE A 89 -5.50 12.73 -7.81
CA ILE A 89 -4.64 12.66 -6.63
C ILE A 89 -5.44 11.95 -5.55
N GLU A 90 -4.84 10.96 -4.93
CA GLU A 90 -5.50 10.12 -3.96
C GLU A 90 -4.59 9.90 -2.75
N PHE A 91 -5.15 10.11 -1.58
CA PHE A 91 -4.51 9.84 -0.31
C PHE A 91 -5.25 8.70 0.39
N ARG A 92 -4.55 7.60 0.64
CA ARG A 92 -5.10 6.40 1.28
C ARG A 92 -4.42 6.11 2.61
N TYR A 93 -5.21 5.64 3.53
CA TYR A 93 -4.76 5.07 4.79
C TYR A 93 -5.22 3.61 4.89
N PHE A 94 -4.27 2.71 5.08
CA PHE A 94 -4.51 1.28 5.24
C PHE A 94 -4.29 0.88 6.69
N VAL A 95 -5.22 0.10 7.24
CA VAL A 95 -5.12 -0.55 8.55
C VAL A 95 -5.26 -2.04 8.37
N GLY A 96 -4.19 -2.78 8.63
CA GLY A 96 -4.21 -4.23 8.64
C GLY A 96 -5.03 -4.76 9.81
N ILE A 97 -5.87 -5.74 9.56
CA ILE A 97 -6.65 -6.44 10.58
C ILE A 97 -5.96 -7.76 10.96
N THR A 98 -5.31 -8.40 10.01
CA THR A 98 -4.57 -9.64 10.22
C THR A 98 -3.12 -9.37 10.58
N ASN A 99 -2.51 -10.28 11.36
CA ASN A 99 -1.10 -10.20 11.68
C ASN A 99 -0.24 -10.53 10.46
N PHE A 100 0.75 -9.70 10.16
CA PHE A 100 1.68 -9.97 9.05
C PHE A 100 2.83 -10.92 9.44
N ILE A 101 3.15 -11.01 10.74
CA ILE A 101 4.10 -12.00 11.27
C ILE A 101 3.33 -13.18 11.87
N ARG A 102 3.64 -14.35 11.40
CA ARG A 102 3.03 -15.59 11.92
C ARG A 102 3.43 -15.81 13.39
N ASN A 103 2.48 -16.14 14.24
CA ASN A 103 2.66 -16.39 15.67
C ASN A 103 3.03 -15.18 16.54
N TYR A 104 2.84 -13.97 16.05
CA TYR A 104 3.03 -12.75 16.83
C TYR A 104 1.68 -12.06 17.06
N ASP A 105 1.25 -11.99 18.32
CA ASP A 105 0.04 -11.29 18.69
C ASP A 105 0.20 -9.76 18.45
N ARG A 106 -0.74 -9.17 17.74
CA ARG A 106 -0.88 -7.71 17.51
C ARG A 106 0.14 -7.05 16.57
N ASN A 107 0.73 -7.79 15.67
CA ASN A 107 1.57 -7.19 14.64
C ASN A 107 0.76 -6.95 13.36
N THR A 108 0.04 -5.83 13.33
CA THR A 108 -0.73 -5.40 12.16
C THR A 108 0.05 -4.39 11.35
N ASN A 109 -0.09 -4.46 10.04
CA ASN A 109 0.53 -3.50 9.13
C ASN A 109 -0.37 -2.27 8.97
N THR A 110 0.22 -1.10 8.97
CA THR A 110 -0.47 0.17 8.65
C THR A 110 0.33 0.92 7.62
N GLY A 111 -0.34 1.60 6.73
CA GLY A 111 0.33 2.34 5.67
C GLY A 111 -0.42 3.60 5.26
N VAL A 112 0.36 4.54 4.77
CA VAL A 112 -0.14 5.77 4.14
C VAL A 112 0.36 5.78 2.70
N PHE A 113 -0.53 6.01 1.77
CA PHE A 113 -0.22 6.02 0.34
C PHE A 113 -0.68 7.33 -0.28
N LEU A 114 0.19 7.89 -1.09
CA LEU A 114 -0.13 9.00 -1.99
C LEU A 114 -0.03 8.50 -3.41
N ASN A 115 -1.14 8.50 -4.12
CA ASN A 115 -1.23 8.08 -5.50
C ASN A 115 -1.51 9.27 -6.40
N ILE A 116 -0.80 9.34 -7.49
CA ILE A 116 -1.05 10.28 -8.57
C ILE A 116 -1.19 9.46 -9.84
N GLY A 117 -2.27 9.63 -10.54
CA GLY A 117 -2.53 8.85 -11.74
C GLY A 117 -3.22 9.66 -12.83
N TYR A 118 -3.27 9.04 -13.99
CA TYR A 118 -3.92 9.58 -15.17
C TYR A 118 -5.03 8.65 -15.64
N ILE A 119 -6.21 9.20 -15.84
CA ILE A 119 -7.37 8.44 -16.30
C ILE A 119 -7.44 8.52 -17.82
N ILE A 120 -7.31 7.37 -18.46
CA ILE A 120 -7.54 7.25 -19.89
C ILE A 120 -9.02 6.94 -20.09
N GLU A 121 -9.80 7.95 -20.48
CA GLU A 121 -11.19 7.72 -20.86
C GLU A 121 -11.22 7.10 -22.26
N HIS A 122 -11.70 5.89 -22.33
CA HIS A 122 -12.07 5.30 -23.61
C HIS A 122 -13.46 5.86 -23.97
N PRO A 123 -13.63 6.58 -25.05
CA PRO A 123 -14.95 7.00 -25.48
C PRO A 123 -15.74 5.73 -25.84
N LEU A 124 -16.54 5.25 -24.88
CA LEU A 124 -17.59 4.29 -25.20
C LEU A 124 -18.50 5.03 -26.18
N LYS A 125 -18.47 4.64 -27.44
CA LYS A 125 -19.44 5.08 -28.42
C LYS A 125 -20.82 4.82 -27.84
N LYS A 126 -21.49 5.86 -27.39
CA LYS A 126 -22.93 5.80 -27.14
C LYS A 126 -23.56 5.39 -28.47
N LYS A 127 -24.08 4.22 -28.49
CA LYS A 127 -25.02 3.83 -29.56
C LYS A 127 -26.34 4.60 -29.38
#